data_e4010fb810c3e5a8a598a1e658e8bb66
#
_entry.id   e4010fb810c3e5a8a598a1e658e8bb66
#
_cell.length_a   1.000
_cell.length_b   1.000
_cell.length_c   1.000
_cell.angle_alpha   90.00
_cell.angle_beta   90.00
_cell.angle_gamma   90.00
#
_symmetry.space_group_name_H-M   'P 1'
#
loop_
_entity.id
_entity.type
_entity.pdbx_description
1 polymer ?
#
loop_
_entity_poly.entity_id
_entity_poly.type
_entity_poly.pdbx_seq_one_letter_code
_entity_poly.pdbx_strand_id
1 'polypeptide(L)'
;MLLLSSLVHSNEISFYEIKDSDDQSSEISFLLDKVSFIKSYSLVDPSRIVIDVYQSDLKSDVEEKYNYPIKLVRASSKEDLTRIVIDLYEYVNWSKPTQEKTDEGILLKINVKKNKKLKNNIRDIVVAIDAGHGGKDPGAVSSNNVLEKDITLLIAKELQRTLRDTEGYQAVLIRNDDSTVSLNDRYQNARKFGADAFISIHADGFRLASVKGASVFIWSEESSSSVARNLSEKERKRIQAQIKNIKSYDFNEDAARDLYPNTYKKKVDQSKELGTKILDQLKRDPFTKIHKQNVEYADFRV
;
A
#
# COMPACT_ATOMS: atom_id res chain seq x y z
N MET A 1 15.79 -43.80 -32.10
CA MET A 1 15.69 -43.07 -30.84
C MET A 1 14.50 -42.13 -31.00
N LEU A 2 13.31 -42.58 -30.56
CA LEU A 2 12.07 -41.80 -30.63
C LEU A 2 12.08 -40.79 -29.44
N LEU A 3 12.20 -39.54 -29.76
CA LEU A 3 11.92 -38.44 -28.82
C LEU A 3 10.41 -38.39 -28.62
N LEU A 4 9.94 -38.98 -27.53
CA LEU A 4 8.61 -38.72 -26.98
C LEU A 4 8.64 -37.28 -26.42
N SER A 5 8.23 -36.32 -27.21
CA SER A 5 7.83 -35.02 -26.69
C SER A 5 6.56 -35.25 -25.86
N SER A 6 6.69 -35.33 -24.56
CA SER A 6 5.55 -35.21 -23.66
C SER A 6 4.92 -33.83 -23.91
N LEU A 7 3.80 -33.79 -24.61
CA LEU A 7 2.90 -32.65 -24.64
C LEU A 7 2.51 -32.34 -23.19
N VAL A 8 3.19 -31.38 -22.60
CA VAL A 8 2.76 -30.81 -21.32
C VAL A 8 1.44 -30.13 -21.64
N HIS A 9 0.32 -30.78 -21.36
CA HIS A 9 -0.99 -30.14 -21.43
C HIS A 9 -0.97 -28.98 -20.44
N SER A 10 -1.10 -27.75 -20.96
CA SER A 10 -1.33 -26.57 -20.15
C SER A 10 -2.60 -26.79 -19.34
N ASN A 11 -2.65 -26.21 -18.15
CA ASN A 11 -3.84 -26.23 -17.30
C ASN A 11 -4.93 -25.38 -17.96
N GLU A 12 -6.04 -25.97 -18.34
CA GLU A 12 -7.14 -25.21 -18.94
C GLU A 12 -7.90 -24.46 -17.84
N ILE A 13 -8.18 -23.17 -18.09
CA ILE A 13 -8.94 -22.31 -17.18
C ILE A 13 -10.20 -21.83 -17.87
N SER A 14 -11.31 -21.88 -17.19
CA SER A 14 -12.57 -21.28 -17.60
C SER A 14 -13.15 -20.39 -16.51
N PHE A 15 -13.83 -19.33 -16.91
CA PHE A 15 -14.63 -18.54 -15.98
C PHE A 15 -15.80 -19.41 -15.48
N TYR A 16 -16.05 -19.39 -14.17
CA TYR A 16 -17.12 -20.16 -13.55
C TYR A 16 -18.30 -19.26 -13.17
N GLU A 17 -18.11 -18.39 -12.19
CA GLU A 17 -19.16 -17.49 -11.76
C GLU A 17 -18.65 -16.27 -10.98
N ILE A 18 -19.50 -15.25 -10.87
CA ILE A 18 -19.40 -14.19 -9.87
C ILE A 18 -20.70 -14.21 -9.08
N LYS A 19 -20.61 -14.29 -7.77
CA LYS A 19 -21.76 -14.25 -6.88
C LYS A 19 -21.47 -13.48 -5.61
N ASP A 20 -22.52 -12.98 -4.98
CA ASP A 20 -22.44 -12.48 -3.61
C ASP A 20 -22.40 -13.68 -2.67
N SER A 21 -21.32 -13.83 -1.91
CA SER A 21 -21.17 -14.89 -0.91
C SER A 21 -21.97 -14.55 0.35
N ASP A 22 -22.11 -13.26 0.64
CA ASP A 22 -22.94 -12.69 1.70
C ASP A 22 -23.22 -11.20 1.43
N ASP A 23 -23.85 -10.50 2.37
CA ASP A 23 -24.09 -9.05 2.27
C ASP A 23 -22.79 -8.21 2.29
N GLN A 24 -21.63 -8.83 2.59
CA GLN A 24 -20.38 -8.16 2.84
C GLN A 24 -19.27 -8.55 1.86
N SER A 25 -19.48 -9.56 1.02
CA SER A 25 -18.45 -10.03 0.09
C SER A 25 -19.03 -10.57 -1.21
N SER A 26 -18.26 -10.45 -2.28
CA SER A 26 -18.50 -11.09 -3.57
C SER A 26 -17.39 -12.08 -3.84
N GLU A 27 -17.72 -13.26 -4.32
CA GLU A 27 -16.78 -14.30 -4.72
C GLU A 27 -16.72 -14.37 -6.25
N ILE A 28 -15.52 -14.41 -6.79
CA ILE A 28 -15.24 -14.68 -8.20
C ILE A 28 -14.59 -16.05 -8.27
N SER A 29 -15.07 -16.90 -9.16
CA SER A 29 -14.59 -18.26 -9.30
C SER A 29 -14.17 -18.57 -10.74
N PHE A 30 -13.08 -19.34 -10.86
CA PHE A 30 -12.60 -19.93 -12.11
C PHE A 30 -12.40 -21.43 -11.90
N LEU A 31 -12.71 -22.23 -12.90
CA LEU A 31 -12.49 -23.66 -12.89
C LEU A 31 -11.18 -23.96 -13.63
N LEU A 32 -10.30 -24.73 -12.98
CA LEU A 32 -9.01 -25.19 -13.48
C LEU A 32 -8.99 -26.73 -13.52
N ASP A 33 -8.30 -27.32 -14.48
CA ASP A 33 -8.12 -28.78 -14.55
C ASP A 33 -7.25 -29.31 -13.41
N LYS A 34 -6.26 -28.52 -12.98
CA LYS A 34 -5.31 -28.93 -11.95
C LYS A 34 -4.82 -27.72 -11.12
N VAL A 35 -4.30 -27.99 -9.93
CA VAL A 35 -3.68 -26.97 -9.08
C VAL A 35 -2.52 -26.29 -9.82
N SER A 36 -2.46 -24.96 -9.74
CA SER A 36 -1.42 -24.14 -10.37
C SER A 36 -0.73 -23.23 -9.39
N PHE A 37 0.49 -22.82 -9.74
CA PHE A 37 1.16 -21.75 -9.03
C PHE A 37 0.50 -20.42 -9.37
N ILE A 38 0.17 -19.63 -8.33
CA ILE A 38 -0.56 -18.38 -8.46
C ILE A 38 0.22 -17.25 -7.80
N LYS A 39 0.37 -16.14 -8.51
CA LYS A 39 0.81 -14.87 -7.97
C LYS A 39 -0.35 -13.88 -8.00
N SER A 40 -0.60 -13.18 -6.90
CA SER A 40 -1.68 -12.20 -6.83
C SER A 40 -1.22 -10.91 -6.16
N TYR A 41 -1.69 -9.78 -6.66
CA TYR A 41 -1.39 -8.46 -6.15
C TYR A 41 -2.49 -7.47 -6.52
N SER A 42 -2.53 -6.33 -5.87
CA SER A 42 -3.44 -5.23 -6.22
C SER A 42 -2.70 -4.06 -6.84
N LEU A 43 -3.36 -3.39 -7.77
CA LEU A 43 -2.99 -2.11 -8.33
C LEU A 43 -4.06 -1.10 -7.90
N VAL A 44 -3.72 0.17 -7.85
CA VAL A 44 -4.56 1.14 -7.16
C VAL A 44 -5.10 2.22 -8.08
N ASP A 45 -4.38 2.57 -9.10
CA ASP A 45 -4.84 3.55 -10.08
C ASP A 45 -4.72 2.98 -11.51
N PRO A 46 -5.85 2.57 -12.07
CA PRO A 46 -7.16 2.33 -11.45
C PRO A 46 -7.16 1.11 -10.52
N SER A 47 -8.07 1.09 -9.53
CA SER A 47 -8.16 0.01 -8.54
C SER A 47 -8.45 -1.34 -9.19
N ARG A 48 -7.55 -2.32 -9.00
CA ARG A 48 -7.67 -3.68 -9.55
C ARG A 48 -6.94 -4.71 -8.72
N ILE A 49 -7.43 -5.94 -8.81
CA ILE A 49 -6.74 -7.13 -8.35
C ILE A 49 -6.22 -7.85 -9.59
N VAL A 50 -4.96 -8.25 -9.58
CA VAL A 50 -4.33 -9.02 -10.66
C VAL A 50 -3.93 -10.38 -10.12
N ILE A 51 -4.28 -11.42 -10.85
CA ILE A 51 -3.98 -12.80 -10.52
C ILE A 51 -3.33 -13.44 -11.73
N ASP A 52 -2.09 -13.84 -11.58
CA ASP A 52 -1.30 -14.54 -12.58
C ASP A 52 -1.30 -16.03 -12.24
N VAL A 53 -1.88 -16.84 -13.11
CA VAL A 53 -1.91 -18.32 -13.01
C VAL A 53 -0.90 -18.86 -14.00
N TYR A 54 0.11 -19.56 -13.50
CA TYR A 54 1.22 -20.03 -14.31
C TYR A 54 0.93 -21.42 -14.90
N GLN A 55 1.57 -21.72 -16.02
CA GLN A 55 1.42 -22.97 -16.79
C GLN A 55 -0.05 -23.26 -17.09
N SER A 56 -0.76 -22.23 -17.56
CA SER A 56 -2.19 -22.32 -17.82
C SER A 56 -2.58 -21.58 -19.09
N ASP A 57 -3.69 -22.01 -19.66
CA ASP A 57 -4.30 -21.39 -20.83
C ASP A 57 -5.80 -21.19 -20.60
N LEU A 58 -6.34 -20.11 -21.11
CA LEU A 58 -7.74 -19.77 -20.92
C LEU A 58 -8.57 -20.36 -22.05
N LYS A 59 -9.65 -21.05 -21.73
CA LYS A 59 -10.54 -21.67 -22.71
C LYS A 59 -11.18 -20.67 -23.66
N SER A 60 -11.51 -19.48 -23.14
CA SER A 60 -12.03 -18.35 -23.89
C SER A 60 -11.77 -17.05 -23.14
N ASP A 61 -11.52 -15.96 -23.84
CA ASP A 61 -11.38 -14.65 -23.22
C ASP A 61 -12.63 -14.32 -22.39
N VAL A 62 -12.37 -13.69 -21.22
CA VAL A 62 -13.39 -13.35 -20.24
C VAL A 62 -13.51 -11.83 -20.15
N GLU A 63 -14.74 -11.33 -20.26
CA GLU A 63 -15.10 -9.95 -19.99
C GLU A 63 -16.48 -9.88 -19.36
N GLU A 64 -16.55 -9.96 -18.01
CA GLU A 64 -17.79 -10.04 -17.26
C GLU A 64 -17.99 -8.79 -16.39
N LYS A 65 -19.08 -8.07 -16.62
CA LYS A 65 -19.48 -6.91 -15.80
C LYS A 65 -20.24 -7.38 -14.57
N TYR A 66 -20.00 -6.71 -13.47
CA TYR A 66 -20.67 -7.03 -12.22
C TYR A 66 -21.04 -5.78 -11.41
N ASN A 67 -21.65 -5.99 -10.26
CA ASN A 67 -22.08 -4.95 -9.35
C ASN A 67 -20.98 -4.57 -8.37
N TYR A 68 -21.11 -3.38 -7.77
CA TYR A 68 -20.21 -2.95 -6.69
C TYR A 68 -19.92 -4.09 -5.69
N PRO A 69 -18.64 -4.28 -5.30
CA PRO A 69 -17.46 -3.45 -5.56
C PRO A 69 -16.72 -3.79 -6.86
N ILE A 70 -17.11 -4.85 -7.56
CA ILE A 70 -16.49 -5.33 -8.79
C ILE A 70 -17.13 -4.57 -9.97
N LYS A 71 -16.27 -4.00 -10.81
CA LYS A 71 -16.69 -3.29 -12.01
C LYS A 71 -16.69 -4.21 -13.24
N LEU A 72 -15.61 -4.96 -13.37
CA LEU A 72 -15.36 -5.82 -14.53
C LEU A 72 -14.36 -6.91 -14.16
N VAL A 73 -14.59 -8.13 -14.58
CA VAL A 73 -13.62 -9.22 -14.54
C VAL A 73 -13.16 -9.51 -15.95
N ARG A 74 -11.84 -9.48 -16.17
CA ARG A 74 -11.21 -9.76 -17.45
C ARG A 74 -10.18 -10.85 -17.28
N ALA A 75 -10.08 -11.76 -18.23
CA ALA A 75 -8.99 -12.71 -18.26
C ALA A 75 -8.53 -12.94 -19.71
N SER A 76 -7.22 -13.13 -19.86
CA SER A 76 -6.59 -13.49 -21.14
C SER A 76 -5.34 -14.29 -20.91
N SER A 77 -4.98 -15.14 -21.86
CA SER A 77 -3.74 -15.93 -21.82
C SER A 77 -2.73 -15.42 -22.82
N LYS A 78 -1.48 -15.51 -22.42
CA LYS A 78 -0.34 -15.28 -23.31
C LYS A 78 0.79 -16.22 -22.92
N GLU A 79 1.27 -17.02 -23.86
CA GLU A 79 2.24 -18.07 -23.60
C GLU A 79 1.68 -19.03 -22.52
N ASP A 80 2.44 -19.41 -21.51
CA ASP A 80 1.98 -20.31 -20.43
C ASP A 80 1.44 -19.54 -19.21
N LEU A 81 0.84 -18.36 -19.42
CA LEU A 81 0.35 -17.50 -18.34
C LEU A 81 -1.06 -17.02 -18.63
N THR A 82 -1.99 -17.33 -17.74
CA THR A 82 -3.32 -16.70 -17.72
C THR A 82 -3.31 -15.57 -16.70
N ARG A 83 -3.65 -14.39 -17.15
CA ARG A 83 -3.84 -13.21 -16.29
C ARG A 83 -5.31 -12.90 -16.11
N ILE A 84 -5.75 -12.91 -14.87
CA ILE A 84 -7.08 -12.48 -14.45
C ILE A 84 -6.96 -11.09 -13.83
N VAL A 85 -7.77 -10.16 -14.29
CA VAL A 85 -7.83 -8.79 -13.77
C VAL A 85 -9.25 -8.49 -13.31
N ILE A 86 -9.39 -8.14 -12.04
CA ILE A 86 -10.64 -7.70 -11.44
C ILE A 86 -10.56 -6.19 -11.29
N ASP A 87 -11.22 -5.46 -12.16
CA ASP A 87 -11.36 -4.01 -12.07
C ASP A 87 -12.40 -3.67 -11.00
N LEU A 88 -12.07 -2.74 -10.12
CA LEU A 88 -12.90 -2.36 -8.99
C LEU A 88 -13.41 -0.92 -9.16
N TYR A 89 -14.57 -0.62 -8.55
CA TYR A 89 -15.06 0.76 -8.48
C TYR A 89 -14.25 1.62 -7.53
N GLU A 90 -13.69 1.00 -6.49
CA GLU A 90 -12.80 1.60 -5.51
C GLU A 90 -11.85 0.54 -4.94
N TYR A 91 -10.84 0.95 -4.19
CA TYR A 91 -10.00 0.00 -3.47
C TYR A 91 -10.81 -0.66 -2.35
N VAL A 92 -10.77 -1.98 -2.30
CA VAL A 92 -11.45 -2.80 -1.29
C VAL A 92 -10.52 -3.89 -0.77
N ASN A 93 -10.80 -4.39 0.42
CA ASN A 93 -10.09 -5.55 0.94
C ASN A 93 -10.49 -6.80 0.16
N TRP A 94 -9.51 -7.67 -0.05
CA TRP A 94 -9.70 -8.94 -0.73
C TRP A 94 -8.83 -10.03 -0.10
N SER A 95 -9.24 -11.29 -0.22
CA SER A 95 -8.47 -12.42 0.27
C SER A 95 -7.51 -12.94 -0.80
N LYS A 96 -6.39 -13.54 -0.38
CA LYS A 96 -5.55 -14.29 -1.32
C LYS A 96 -6.40 -15.37 -2.00
N PRO A 97 -6.19 -15.62 -3.31
CA PRO A 97 -6.88 -16.69 -4.01
C PRO A 97 -6.67 -18.05 -3.32
N THR A 98 -7.73 -18.83 -3.24
CA THR A 98 -7.70 -20.21 -2.75
C THR A 98 -8.01 -21.17 -3.88
N GLN A 99 -7.50 -22.40 -3.80
CA GLN A 99 -7.76 -23.47 -4.74
C GLN A 99 -8.40 -24.64 -4.00
N GLU A 100 -9.61 -24.98 -4.36
CA GLU A 100 -10.42 -26.03 -3.73
C GLU A 100 -10.69 -27.14 -4.74
N LYS A 101 -10.47 -28.38 -4.35
CA LYS A 101 -10.80 -29.54 -5.20
C LYS A 101 -12.30 -29.80 -5.17
N THR A 102 -12.90 -29.93 -6.35
CA THR A 102 -14.30 -30.30 -6.58
C THR A 102 -14.36 -31.54 -7.48
N ASP A 103 -15.56 -32.04 -7.73
CA ASP A 103 -15.80 -33.14 -8.67
C ASP A 103 -15.54 -32.72 -10.12
N GLU A 104 -15.65 -31.43 -10.42
CA GLU A 104 -15.50 -30.86 -11.77
C GLU A 104 -14.07 -30.39 -12.06
N GLY A 105 -13.20 -30.29 -11.04
CA GLY A 105 -11.82 -29.81 -11.16
C GLY A 105 -11.35 -29.02 -9.93
N ILE A 106 -10.49 -28.05 -10.15
CA ILE A 106 -9.98 -27.16 -9.10
C ILE A 106 -10.68 -25.80 -9.21
N LEU A 107 -11.45 -25.43 -8.19
CA LEU A 107 -12.10 -24.14 -8.14
C LEU A 107 -11.17 -23.10 -7.52
N LEU A 108 -10.73 -22.14 -8.34
CA LEU A 108 -9.96 -20.98 -7.91
C LEU A 108 -10.94 -19.88 -7.46
N LYS A 109 -10.90 -19.53 -6.18
CA LYS A 109 -11.81 -18.55 -5.57
C LYS A 109 -11.07 -17.30 -5.12
N ILE A 110 -11.67 -16.16 -5.39
CA ILE A 110 -11.21 -14.85 -4.97
C ILE A 110 -12.38 -14.14 -4.27
N ASN A 111 -12.21 -13.80 -3.00
CA ASN A 111 -13.21 -13.06 -2.25
C ASN A 111 -12.84 -11.57 -2.18
N VAL A 112 -13.78 -10.73 -2.62
CA VAL A 112 -13.67 -9.27 -2.61
C VAL A 112 -14.69 -8.74 -1.61
N LYS A 113 -14.19 -8.08 -0.54
CA LYS A 113 -15.06 -7.53 0.50
C LYS A 113 -15.79 -6.30 -0.02
N LYS A 114 -17.09 -6.22 0.23
CA LYS A 114 -17.86 -4.99 0.05
C LYS A 114 -17.53 -4.07 1.22
N ASN A 115 -17.23 -2.83 0.93
CA ASN A 115 -17.19 -1.85 2.02
C ASN A 115 -18.58 -1.74 2.59
N LYS A 116 -18.74 -2.00 3.89
CA LYS A 116 -20.01 -1.75 4.55
C LYS A 116 -20.34 -0.28 4.34
N LYS A 117 -21.32 0.04 3.51
CA LYS A 117 -21.97 1.34 3.56
C LYS A 117 -22.56 1.42 4.96
N LEU A 118 -21.82 2.07 5.87
CA LEU A 118 -22.39 2.43 7.15
C LEU A 118 -23.73 3.12 6.87
N LYS A 119 -24.78 2.74 7.59
CA LYS A 119 -26.13 3.33 7.50
C LYS A 119 -26.16 4.88 7.59
N ASN A 120 -24.99 5.50 7.81
CA ASN A 120 -24.79 6.93 8.03
C ASN A 120 -23.91 7.63 7.00
N ASN A 121 -23.78 7.15 5.74
CA ASN A 121 -22.98 7.84 4.70
C ASN A 121 -21.52 8.15 5.07
N ILE A 122 -20.94 7.47 6.05
CA ILE A 122 -19.54 7.64 6.46
C ILE A 122 -18.74 6.53 5.76
N ARG A 123 -17.86 6.92 4.82
CA ARG A 123 -16.90 5.99 4.21
C ARG A 123 -15.79 5.64 5.20
N ASP A 124 -15.14 4.51 4.98
CA ASP A 124 -13.95 4.14 5.75
C ASP A 124 -12.86 5.23 5.66
N ILE A 125 -12.10 5.36 6.73
CA ILE A 125 -10.93 6.21 6.78
C ILE A 125 -9.80 5.52 6.02
N VAL A 126 -9.32 6.14 4.96
CA VAL A 126 -8.20 5.64 4.16
C VAL A 126 -6.89 6.15 4.73
N VAL A 127 -6.04 5.24 5.18
CA VAL A 127 -4.70 5.54 5.69
C VAL A 127 -3.66 5.11 4.66
N ALA A 128 -2.93 6.07 4.08
CA ALA A 128 -1.77 5.80 3.26
C ALA A 128 -0.55 5.62 4.16
N ILE A 129 0.10 4.47 4.05
CA ILE A 129 1.29 4.11 4.82
C ILE A 129 2.50 4.14 3.89
N ASP A 130 3.42 5.02 4.19
CA ASP A 130 4.65 5.20 3.46
C ASP A 130 5.81 4.55 4.21
N ALA A 131 6.36 3.48 3.64
CA ALA A 131 7.61 2.92 4.11
C ALA A 131 8.77 3.73 3.53
N GLY A 132 9.48 4.47 4.37
CA GLY A 132 10.62 5.29 3.96
C GLY A 132 11.66 4.51 3.16
N HIS A 133 12.36 5.19 2.23
CA HIS A 133 13.40 4.61 1.37
C HIS A 133 12.87 3.54 0.40
N GLY A 134 13.74 2.67 -0.10
CA GLY A 134 13.39 1.55 -1.00
C GLY A 134 14.23 1.51 -2.28
N GLY A 135 14.39 0.32 -2.83
CA GLY A 135 15.18 0.08 -4.03
C GLY A 135 16.63 0.51 -3.86
N LYS A 136 17.06 1.50 -4.65
CA LYS A 136 18.42 2.03 -4.63
C LYS A 136 18.76 2.88 -3.40
N ASP A 137 17.76 3.35 -2.64
CA ASP A 137 17.96 4.11 -1.41
C ASP A 137 17.82 3.20 -0.18
N PRO A 138 18.93 2.79 0.46
CA PRO A 138 18.90 1.90 1.61
C PRO A 138 18.42 2.60 2.89
N GLY A 139 18.40 3.94 2.94
CA GLY A 139 18.23 4.70 4.15
C GLY A 139 19.46 4.66 5.06
N ALA A 140 19.26 4.68 6.37
CA ALA A 140 20.32 4.44 7.34
C ALA A 140 20.74 2.97 7.32
N VAL A 141 22.03 2.73 7.57
CA VAL A 141 22.61 1.38 7.67
C VAL A 141 23.13 1.19 9.07
N SER A 142 22.65 0.17 9.77
CA SER A 142 23.14 -0.15 11.12
C SER A 142 24.54 -0.76 11.09
N SER A 143 25.19 -0.86 12.25
CA SER A 143 26.49 -1.56 12.41
C SER A 143 26.42 -3.04 12.00
N ASN A 144 25.25 -3.66 12.04
CA ASN A 144 25.01 -5.05 11.65
C ASN A 144 24.49 -5.17 10.20
N ASN A 145 24.68 -4.17 9.37
CA ASN A 145 24.22 -4.12 7.99
C ASN A 145 22.69 -4.24 7.79
N VAL A 146 21.90 -3.94 8.81
CA VAL A 146 20.45 -3.85 8.67
C VAL A 146 20.11 -2.52 7.99
N LEU A 147 19.33 -2.57 6.94
CA LEU A 147 18.94 -1.41 6.14
C LEU A 147 17.62 -0.82 6.65
N GLU A 148 17.56 0.50 6.72
CA GLU A 148 16.34 1.21 7.13
C GLU A 148 15.14 0.84 6.24
N LYS A 149 15.34 0.76 4.92
CA LYS A 149 14.27 0.41 3.96
C LYS A 149 13.58 -0.91 4.26
N ASP A 150 14.29 -1.90 4.81
CA ASP A 150 13.73 -3.22 5.12
C ASP A 150 12.89 -3.16 6.38
N ILE A 151 13.39 -2.45 7.40
CA ILE A 151 12.67 -2.26 8.67
C ILE A 151 11.40 -1.44 8.46
N THR A 152 11.48 -0.33 7.71
CA THR A 152 10.32 0.52 7.45
C THR A 152 9.23 -0.24 6.68
N LEU A 153 9.63 -1.10 5.71
CA LEU A 153 8.68 -1.93 4.98
C LEU A 153 8.01 -2.99 5.86
N LEU A 154 8.76 -3.60 6.78
CA LEU A 154 8.22 -4.57 7.75
C LEU A 154 7.16 -3.92 8.64
N ILE A 155 7.50 -2.76 9.23
CA ILE A 155 6.58 -2.02 10.11
C ILE A 155 5.34 -1.56 9.32
N ALA A 156 5.52 -1.05 8.10
CA ALA A 156 4.42 -0.60 7.25
C ALA A 156 3.44 -1.74 6.92
N LYS A 157 3.95 -2.94 6.62
CA LYS A 157 3.12 -4.12 6.35
C LYS A 157 2.34 -4.57 7.59
N GLU A 158 2.96 -4.52 8.75
CA GLU A 158 2.30 -4.88 10.00
C GLU A 158 1.22 -3.87 10.38
N LEU A 159 1.49 -2.58 10.22
CA LEU A 159 0.49 -1.52 10.41
C LEU A 159 -0.67 -1.68 9.41
N GLN A 160 -0.38 -1.98 8.14
CA GLN A 160 -1.41 -2.27 7.15
C GLN A 160 -2.28 -3.45 7.59
N ARG A 161 -1.67 -4.54 8.05
CA ARG A 161 -2.40 -5.72 8.53
C ARG A 161 -3.34 -5.36 9.68
N THR A 162 -2.83 -4.64 10.66
CA THR A 162 -3.60 -4.22 11.84
C THR A 162 -4.79 -3.33 11.46
N LEU A 163 -4.57 -2.33 10.61
CA LEU A 163 -5.64 -1.44 10.17
C LEU A 163 -6.68 -2.16 9.33
N ARG A 164 -6.26 -3.10 8.48
CA ARG A 164 -7.19 -3.90 7.67
C ARG A 164 -8.12 -4.78 8.51
N ASP A 165 -7.62 -5.25 9.66
CA ASP A 165 -8.41 -6.05 10.58
C ASP A 165 -9.31 -5.18 11.49
N THR A 166 -9.23 -3.85 11.36
CA THR A 166 -10.00 -2.87 12.14
C THR A 166 -11.15 -2.30 11.30
N GLU A 167 -12.39 -2.46 11.79
CA GLU A 167 -13.59 -1.94 11.10
C GLU A 167 -13.52 -0.40 10.95
N GLY A 168 -13.92 0.11 9.78
CA GLY A 168 -13.94 1.54 9.47
C GLY A 168 -12.61 2.10 8.97
N TYR A 169 -11.61 1.23 8.71
CA TYR A 169 -10.32 1.63 8.16
C TYR A 169 -9.96 0.88 6.90
N GLN A 170 -9.35 1.59 5.98
CA GLN A 170 -8.63 1.03 4.83
C GLN A 170 -7.17 1.48 4.92
N ALA A 171 -6.25 0.57 4.64
CA ALA A 171 -4.84 0.88 4.68
C ALA A 171 -4.17 0.53 3.35
N VAL A 172 -3.50 1.51 2.75
CA VAL A 172 -2.78 1.38 1.48
C VAL A 172 -1.29 1.62 1.68
N LEU A 173 -0.46 0.75 1.12
CA LEU A 173 0.98 0.94 1.13
C LEU A 173 1.41 1.75 -0.10
N ILE A 174 2.25 2.75 0.10
CA ILE A 174 2.87 3.52 -0.99
C ILE A 174 3.84 2.64 -1.78
N ARG A 175 4.56 1.74 -1.11
CA ARG A 175 5.31 0.63 -1.72
C ARG A 175 5.06 -0.65 -0.94
N ASN A 176 4.96 -1.76 -1.63
CA ASN A 176 4.71 -3.08 -1.03
C ASN A 176 5.91 -4.03 -1.13
N ASP A 177 6.96 -3.60 -1.80
CA ASP A 177 8.22 -4.33 -2.06
C ASP A 177 9.43 -3.41 -1.92
N ASP A 178 10.62 -3.91 -2.26
CA ASP A 178 11.86 -3.12 -2.29
C ASP A 178 11.97 -2.31 -3.60
N SER A 179 10.99 -1.49 -3.89
CA SER A 179 10.99 -0.57 -5.04
C SER A 179 11.40 0.85 -4.64
N THR A 180 11.99 1.57 -5.59
CA THR A 180 12.24 3.00 -5.46
C THR A 180 10.97 3.77 -5.82
N VAL A 181 10.45 4.55 -4.88
CA VAL A 181 9.34 5.48 -5.11
C VAL A 181 9.85 6.89 -4.89
N SER A 182 9.68 7.78 -5.87
CA SER A 182 10.10 9.17 -5.73
C SER A 182 9.28 9.88 -4.66
N LEU A 183 9.83 10.92 -4.04
CA LEU A 183 9.12 11.68 -3.00
C LEU A 183 7.80 12.26 -3.52
N ASN A 184 7.81 12.81 -4.73
CA ASN A 184 6.59 13.31 -5.37
C ASN A 184 5.55 12.21 -5.59
N ASP A 185 5.99 11.02 -6.04
CA ASP A 185 5.07 9.90 -6.27
C ASP A 185 4.47 9.36 -4.97
N ARG A 186 5.20 9.40 -3.84
CA ARG A 186 4.67 8.97 -2.53
C ARG A 186 3.41 9.75 -2.18
N TYR A 187 3.50 11.05 -2.20
CA TYR A 187 2.42 11.96 -1.90
C TYR A 187 1.32 11.94 -2.97
N GLN A 188 1.68 11.92 -4.27
CA GLN A 188 0.68 11.82 -5.34
C GLN A 188 -0.10 10.50 -5.27
N ASN A 189 0.56 9.40 -4.96
CA ASN A 189 -0.12 8.12 -4.76
C ASN A 189 -1.08 8.17 -3.57
N ALA A 190 -0.67 8.73 -2.43
CA ALA A 190 -1.58 8.91 -1.30
C ALA A 190 -2.85 9.70 -1.69
N ARG A 191 -2.69 10.78 -2.48
CA ARG A 191 -3.83 11.57 -3.00
C ARG A 191 -4.72 10.78 -3.95
N LYS A 192 -4.12 10.01 -4.86
CA LYS A 192 -4.86 9.13 -5.79
C LYS A 192 -5.69 8.08 -5.06
N PHE A 193 -5.19 7.59 -3.93
CA PHE A 193 -5.92 6.69 -3.04
C PHE A 193 -7.08 7.37 -2.31
N GLY A 194 -7.18 8.70 -2.37
CA GLY A 194 -8.12 9.45 -1.57
C GLY A 194 -7.84 9.32 -0.06
N ALA A 195 -6.55 9.24 0.30
CA ALA A 195 -6.15 9.07 1.68
C ALA A 195 -6.58 10.24 2.57
N ASP A 196 -7.14 9.90 3.74
CA ASP A 196 -7.52 10.85 4.79
C ASP A 196 -6.33 11.15 5.70
N ALA A 197 -5.45 10.16 5.88
CA ALA A 197 -4.21 10.29 6.63
C ALA A 197 -3.04 9.69 5.86
N PHE A 198 -1.88 10.35 5.96
CA PHE A 198 -0.61 9.87 5.43
C PHE A 198 0.37 9.67 6.58
N ILE A 199 0.89 8.45 6.73
CA ILE A 199 1.83 8.08 7.79
C ILE A 199 3.11 7.58 7.13
N SER A 200 4.20 8.33 7.28
CA SER A 200 5.52 7.91 6.83
C SER A 200 6.32 7.32 7.98
N ILE A 201 6.96 6.19 7.73
CA ILE A 201 7.70 5.40 8.71
C ILE A 201 9.18 5.43 8.36
N HIS A 202 9.98 5.91 9.29
CA HIS A 202 11.43 5.98 9.18
C HIS A 202 12.12 5.33 10.39
N ALA A 203 13.37 4.92 10.21
CA ALA A 203 14.25 4.39 11.25
C ALA A 203 15.62 5.08 11.19
N ASP A 204 15.61 6.38 11.43
CA ASP A 204 16.77 7.26 11.26
C ASP A 204 17.98 6.87 12.11
N GLY A 205 19.15 6.84 11.49
CA GLY A 205 20.43 6.69 12.18
C GLY A 205 20.95 8.02 12.66
N PHE A 206 21.31 8.10 13.95
CA PHE A 206 22.01 9.23 14.53
C PHE A 206 23.45 8.87 14.91
N ARG A 207 24.37 9.85 14.80
CA ARG A 207 25.78 9.66 15.20
C ARG A 207 25.95 9.44 16.70
N LEU A 208 25.03 9.98 17.52
CA LEU A 208 25.09 9.87 18.97
C LEU A 208 24.24 8.67 19.41
N ALA A 209 24.86 7.69 20.05
CA ALA A 209 24.21 6.49 20.58
C ALA A 209 23.14 6.80 21.65
N SER A 210 23.16 8.00 22.23
CA SER A 210 22.14 8.49 23.16
C SER A 210 20.82 8.85 22.49
N VAL A 211 20.83 9.14 21.17
CA VAL A 211 19.63 9.42 20.39
C VAL A 211 19.02 8.10 19.95
N LYS A 212 18.09 7.59 20.73
CA LYS A 212 17.37 6.34 20.49
C LYS A 212 15.96 6.42 21.06
N GLY A 213 15.04 5.72 20.43
CA GLY A 213 13.64 5.67 20.81
C GLY A 213 12.74 6.31 19.77
N ALA A 214 11.44 6.12 19.94
CA ALA A 214 10.43 6.63 19.03
C ALA A 214 10.25 8.16 19.17
N SER A 215 9.97 8.79 18.06
CA SER A 215 9.55 10.20 17.97
C SER A 215 8.42 10.30 16.97
N VAL A 216 7.48 11.21 17.19
CA VAL A 216 6.42 11.51 16.25
C VAL A 216 6.61 12.93 15.76
N PHE A 217 6.66 13.08 14.44
CA PHE A 217 6.76 14.36 13.77
C PHE A 217 5.50 14.62 12.97
N ILE A 218 5.09 15.87 12.89
CA ILE A 218 4.08 16.32 11.96
C ILE A 218 4.70 17.34 10.99
N TRP A 219 4.17 17.36 9.78
CA TRP A 219 4.64 18.31 8.80
C TRP A 219 4.26 19.73 9.20
N SER A 220 5.24 20.61 9.14
CA SER A 220 5.09 22.07 9.31
C SER A 220 6.29 22.74 8.66
N GLU A 221 6.10 23.94 8.15
CA GLU A 221 7.19 24.76 7.60
C GLU A 221 8.21 25.15 8.67
N GLU A 222 7.79 25.20 9.92
CA GLU A 222 8.67 25.50 11.06
C GLU A 222 9.08 24.21 11.77
N SER A 223 10.37 24.08 12.02
CA SER A 223 10.90 22.95 12.78
C SER A 223 11.01 23.31 14.26
N SER A 224 10.38 22.50 15.13
CA SER A 224 10.27 22.78 16.56
C SER A 224 11.56 22.54 17.36
N SER A 225 12.51 21.79 16.80
CA SER A 225 13.75 21.44 17.52
C SER A 225 14.95 21.33 16.60
N SER A 226 16.15 21.29 17.20
CA SER A 226 17.40 21.06 16.45
C SER A 226 17.42 19.68 15.77
N VAL A 227 16.79 18.67 16.38
CA VAL A 227 16.67 17.34 15.82
C VAL A 227 15.75 17.39 14.59
N ALA A 228 14.59 18.04 14.69
CA ALA A 228 13.68 18.24 13.58
C ALA A 228 14.35 19.00 12.43
N ARG A 229 15.10 20.08 12.71
CA ARG A 229 15.87 20.81 11.69
C ARG A 229 16.91 19.94 11.00
N ASN A 230 17.68 19.19 11.76
CA ASN A 230 18.72 18.31 11.19
C ASN A 230 18.12 17.22 10.29
N LEU A 231 16.98 16.65 10.68
CA LEU A 231 16.25 15.68 9.85
C LEU A 231 15.72 16.33 8.57
N SER A 232 15.11 17.50 8.67
CA SER A 232 14.62 18.26 7.52
C SER A 232 15.74 18.62 6.55
N GLU A 233 16.92 19.06 7.06
CA GLU A 233 18.09 19.37 6.23
C GLU A 233 18.67 18.13 5.55
N LYS A 234 18.72 17.00 6.26
CA LYS A 234 19.17 15.72 5.71
C LYS A 234 18.27 15.29 4.55
N GLU A 235 16.97 15.43 4.72
CA GLU A 235 15.97 15.10 3.70
C GLU A 235 16.05 16.06 2.51
N ARG A 236 16.16 17.36 2.72
CA ARG A 236 16.39 18.36 1.65
C ARG A 236 17.62 18.04 0.81
N LYS A 237 18.74 17.63 1.43
CA LYS A 237 19.95 17.22 0.69
C LYS A 237 19.74 15.98 -0.17
N ARG A 238 18.94 15.01 0.32
CA ARG A 238 18.51 13.83 -0.45
C ARG A 238 17.68 14.21 -1.66
N ILE A 239 16.69 15.08 -1.43
CA ILE A 239 15.80 15.60 -2.49
C ILE A 239 16.64 16.31 -3.56
N GLN A 240 17.56 17.19 -3.16
CA GLN A 240 18.43 17.88 -4.11
C GLN A 240 19.30 16.93 -4.93
N ALA A 241 19.76 15.84 -4.34
CA ALA A 241 20.53 14.82 -5.05
C ALA A 241 19.66 14.05 -6.07
N GLN A 242 18.38 13.84 -5.77
CA GLN A 242 17.42 13.17 -6.67
C GLN A 242 16.95 14.10 -7.80
N ILE A 243 16.72 15.37 -7.50
CA ILE A 243 16.21 16.38 -8.48
C ILE A 243 17.24 16.71 -9.55
N LYS A 244 18.53 16.57 -9.31
CA LYS A 244 19.56 16.78 -10.35
C LYS A 244 19.33 15.97 -11.62
N ASN A 245 18.43 14.97 -11.58
CA ASN A 245 18.09 14.10 -12.69
C ASN A 245 16.65 14.28 -13.25
N ILE A 246 15.85 15.22 -12.71
CA ILE A 246 14.47 15.41 -13.17
C ILE A 246 14.24 16.88 -13.53
N LYS A 247 13.93 17.14 -14.80
CA LYS A 247 13.48 18.46 -15.26
C LYS A 247 12.10 18.77 -14.65
N SER A 248 12.09 19.82 -13.85
CA SER A 248 10.97 20.66 -13.37
C SER A 248 9.53 20.10 -13.41
N TYR A 249 8.97 19.84 -12.26
CA TYR A 249 7.54 19.99 -12.01
C TYR A 249 7.39 21.06 -10.92
N ASP A 250 6.97 22.25 -11.34
CA ASP A 250 6.57 23.34 -10.44
C ASP A 250 5.21 23.01 -9.85
N PHE A 251 5.17 22.36 -8.68
CA PHE A 251 3.98 22.35 -7.86
C PHE A 251 4.06 23.55 -6.93
N ASN A 252 3.24 24.57 -7.17
CA ASN A 252 3.20 25.77 -6.37
C ASN A 252 2.35 25.53 -5.11
N GLU A 253 2.94 24.88 -4.08
CA GLU A 253 2.30 24.67 -2.77
C GLU A 253 2.01 26.02 -2.09
N ASP A 254 2.82 27.02 -2.34
CA ASP A 254 2.65 28.37 -1.79
C ASP A 254 1.32 29.00 -2.24
N ALA A 255 0.93 28.82 -3.49
CA ALA A 255 -0.34 29.30 -4.00
C ALA A 255 -1.56 28.62 -3.37
N ALA A 256 -1.46 27.32 -3.08
CA ALA A 256 -2.55 26.59 -2.40
C ALA A 256 -2.71 27.03 -0.93
N ARG A 257 -1.60 27.32 -0.26
CA ARG A 257 -1.61 27.84 1.12
C ARG A 257 -2.20 29.24 1.21
N ASP A 258 -1.79 30.14 0.32
CA ASP A 258 -2.23 31.52 0.31
C ASP A 258 -3.72 31.66 -0.04
N LEU A 259 -4.25 30.73 -0.85
CA LEU A 259 -5.66 30.67 -1.18
C LEU A 259 -6.54 30.06 -0.07
N TYR A 260 -5.98 29.16 0.78
CA TYR A 260 -6.76 28.43 1.78
C TYR A 260 -6.10 28.35 3.17
N PRO A 261 -5.74 29.46 3.83
CA PRO A 261 -5.00 29.44 5.09
C PRO A 261 -5.73 28.70 6.23
N ASN A 262 -7.07 28.79 6.28
CA ASN A 262 -7.87 28.10 7.29
C ASN A 262 -7.86 26.57 7.10
N THR A 263 -7.83 26.09 5.87
CA THR A 263 -7.75 24.66 5.56
C THR A 263 -6.39 24.09 5.93
N TYR A 264 -5.32 24.84 5.69
CA TYR A 264 -3.97 24.49 6.08
C TYR A 264 -3.84 24.34 7.61
N LYS A 265 -4.23 25.38 8.35
CA LYS A 265 -4.21 25.35 9.81
C LYS A 265 -4.98 24.16 10.38
N LYS A 266 -6.19 23.91 9.86
CA LYS A 266 -7.02 22.78 10.28
C LYS A 266 -6.31 21.44 10.05
N LYS A 267 -5.60 21.26 8.93
CA LYS A 267 -4.84 20.03 8.65
C LYS A 267 -3.68 19.84 9.62
N VAL A 268 -2.95 20.89 9.94
CA VAL A 268 -1.85 20.86 10.93
C VAL A 268 -2.40 20.49 12.30
N ASP A 269 -3.52 21.09 12.73
CA ASP A 269 -4.16 20.79 14.02
C ASP A 269 -4.63 19.33 14.09
N GLN A 270 -5.25 18.80 13.03
CA GLN A 270 -5.65 17.40 12.94
C GLN A 270 -4.45 16.45 12.96
N SER A 271 -3.37 16.78 12.25
CA SER A 271 -2.13 16.00 12.27
C SER A 271 -1.50 16.01 13.67
N LYS A 272 -1.54 17.13 14.40
CA LYS A 272 -1.07 17.25 15.79
C LYS A 272 -1.89 16.36 16.72
N GLU A 273 -3.21 16.37 16.58
CA GLU A 273 -4.09 15.52 17.39
C GLU A 273 -3.79 14.03 17.16
N LEU A 274 -3.71 13.59 15.89
CA LEU A 274 -3.36 12.23 15.54
C LEU A 274 -1.98 11.85 16.06
N GLY A 275 -0.97 12.68 15.81
CA GLY A 275 0.40 12.46 16.25
C GLY A 275 0.52 12.35 17.77
N THR A 276 -0.25 13.17 18.52
CA THR A 276 -0.29 13.09 19.99
C THR A 276 -0.88 11.77 20.45
N LYS A 277 -1.98 11.32 19.87
CA LYS A 277 -2.60 10.03 20.19
C LYS A 277 -1.65 8.86 19.91
N ILE A 278 -0.95 8.89 18.79
CA ILE A 278 0.07 7.87 18.45
C ILE A 278 1.18 7.88 19.50
N LEU A 279 1.75 9.05 19.81
CA LEU A 279 2.83 9.16 20.80
C LEU A 279 2.40 8.69 22.18
N ASP A 280 1.19 8.99 22.60
CA ASP A 280 0.65 8.55 23.89
C ASP A 280 0.45 7.03 23.95
N GLN A 281 0.08 6.38 22.85
CA GLN A 281 0.04 4.91 22.79
C GLN A 281 1.45 4.31 22.84
N LEU A 282 2.41 4.87 22.12
CA LEU A 282 3.82 4.44 22.19
C LEU A 282 4.40 4.57 23.59
N LYS A 283 4.03 5.61 24.36
CA LYS A 283 4.43 5.77 25.77
C LYS A 283 3.87 4.68 26.68
N ARG A 284 2.72 4.11 26.35
CA ARG A 284 2.08 3.04 27.15
C ARG A 284 2.71 1.67 26.92
N ASP A 285 3.39 1.48 25.81
CA ASP A 285 4.11 0.23 25.52
C ASP A 285 5.41 0.17 26.35
N PRO A 286 5.56 -0.82 27.24
CA PRO A 286 6.73 -0.93 28.11
C PRO A 286 8.03 -1.24 27.36
N PHE A 287 7.95 -1.71 26.12
CA PHE A 287 9.10 -2.05 25.28
C PHE A 287 9.55 -0.89 24.40
N THR A 288 8.70 0.09 24.19
CA THR A 288 9.01 1.25 23.33
C THR A 288 9.67 2.37 24.14
N LYS A 289 10.93 2.65 23.84
CA LYS A 289 11.61 3.84 24.36
C LYS A 289 11.14 5.07 23.59
N ILE A 290 10.87 6.14 24.30
CA ILE A 290 10.47 7.42 23.71
C ILE A 290 11.65 8.38 23.74
N HIS A 291 12.02 8.90 22.56
CA HIS A 291 13.07 9.92 22.44
C HIS A 291 12.50 11.32 22.67
N LYS A 292 11.38 11.65 22.04
CA LYS A 292 10.72 12.96 22.18
C LYS A 292 9.39 12.82 22.92
N GLN A 293 9.25 13.56 24.02
CA GLN A 293 8.06 13.47 24.89
C GLN A 293 6.83 14.16 24.30
N ASN A 294 7.02 15.05 23.33
CA ASN A 294 5.97 15.75 22.62
C ASN A 294 6.11 15.51 21.11
N VAL A 295 5.01 15.71 20.40
CA VAL A 295 5.02 15.73 18.94
C VAL A 295 5.89 16.91 18.47
N GLU A 296 6.80 16.63 17.57
CA GLU A 296 7.71 17.61 16.98
C GLU A 296 7.17 18.08 15.63
N TYR A 297 7.52 19.31 15.27
CA TYR A 297 7.22 19.88 13.96
C TYR A 297 8.45 19.85 13.08
N ALA A 298 8.29 19.43 11.84
CA ALA A 298 9.41 19.37 10.90
C ALA A 298 8.95 19.68 9.46
N ASP A 299 9.78 20.42 8.75
CA ASP A 299 9.60 20.68 7.33
C ASP A 299 10.17 19.50 6.53
N PHE A 300 9.43 18.39 6.57
CA PHE A 300 9.70 17.26 5.68
C PHE A 300 8.98 17.50 4.35
N ARG A 301 9.71 17.50 3.27
CA ARG A 301 9.13 17.31 1.95
C ARG A 301 9.08 15.81 1.69
N VAL A 302 7.90 15.28 1.75
CA VAL A 302 7.62 13.87 1.48
C VAL A 302 7.11 13.76 0.05
#